data_ae25a296d170554b05f6d0968e3a40b9
#
_entry.id   ae25a296d170554b05f6d0968e3a40b9
#
_cell.length_a   1.000
_cell.length_b   1.000
_cell.length_c   1.000
_cell.angle_alpha   90.00
_cell.angle_beta   90.00
_cell.angle_gamma   90.00
#
_symmetry.space_group_name_H-M   'P 1'
#
loop_
_entity.id
_entity.type
_entity.pdbx_description
1 polymer ?
#
loop_
_entity_poly.entity_id
_entity_poly.type
_entity_poly.pdbx_seq_one_letter_code
_entity_poly.pdbx_strand_id
1 'polypeptide(L)'
;MRPEEMPGRRVCFLAMHLSSFVVLAGLVSMVASSSVAHPRSADEIVAEVRRATEPYLDIARARADGFVQVSGMEARHGYHFMNINAPALMVASMAASGLDLARPPMLLYVEREGVWQLAGVEYALPAPPTPNPLPGAEWHRHEASCHYRDYRETPAPRASDCPPRHPESQEPFVLWHPAFAVAHVWAWIPNPDGPFAEENRALAAYGGTARPAGHAHPRSETEFAYSQVTHRVAGGVLLVLAGLIAWESWRPRRLPWSGLSSALWILFGLYLIPTSDPESWPWGPGRFVDIFADSLVLQHKLLALIPITYGVIGALRTAGLLAPGWYAVVPTLAVLAGASLFVHFHDGRFHVDAIYVQHAAMGATALAAGVMLFAARRTRGGEKLIAWGWPGLLGLLGLILLFYVEH
;
A
#
# COMPACT_ATOMS: atom_id res chain seq x y z
N MET A 1 38.68 67.58 -59.26
CA MET A 1 37.99 68.23 -58.14
C MET A 1 37.89 67.22 -57.02
N ARG A 2 38.48 67.52 -55.89
CA ARG A 2 38.49 66.65 -54.68
C ARG A 2 37.21 66.84 -53.87
N PRO A 3 36.65 65.81 -53.21
CA PRO A 3 35.62 66.00 -52.20
C PRO A 3 36.25 66.16 -50.82
N GLU A 4 35.68 67.05 -50.03
CA GLU A 4 36.05 67.45 -48.68
C GLU A 4 35.77 66.35 -47.61
N GLU A 5 36.67 66.33 -46.66
CA GLU A 5 36.53 65.52 -45.44
C GLU A 5 35.54 66.14 -44.48
N MET A 6 34.64 65.27 -43.88
CA MET A 6 33.86 65.65 -42.72
C MET A 6 34.43 64.97 -41.46
N PRO A 7 34.71 65.74 -40.40
CA PRO A 7 35.06 65.15 -39.07
C PRO A 7 33.84 65.01 -38.21
N GLY A 8 33.68 63.88 -37.54
CA GLY A 8 32.68 63.78 -36.50
C GLY A 8 32.07 62.40 -36.20
N ARG A 9 32.89 61.39 -35.95
CA ARG A 9 32.40 60.04 -35.47
C ARG A 9 33.29 59.39 -34.41
N ARG A 10 33.69 60.13 -33.36
CA ARG A 10 34.48 59.52 -32.26
C ARG A 10 33.95 59.76 -30.83
N VAL A 11 32.76 60.29 -30.63
CA VAL A 11 32.24 60.57 -29.25
C VAL A 11 31.10 59.69 -28.84
N CYS A 12 30.48 58.90 -29.75
CA CYS A 12 29.30 58.11 -29.41
C CYS A 12 29.56 56.65 -28.89
N PHE A 13 30.82 56.16 -28.96
CA PHE A 13 31.11 54.78 -28.57
C PHE A 13 31.48 54.58 -27.08
N LEU A 14 31.81 55.64 -26.34
CA LEU A 14 32.23 55.53 -24.95
C LEU A 14 31.03 55.58 -23.95
N ALA A 15 29.90 56.16 -24.37
CA ALA A 15 28.72 56.29 -23.52
C ALA A 15 27.86 55.00 -23.47
N MET A 16 27.93 54.15 -24.52
CA MET A 16 27.15 52.92 -24.58
C MET A 16 27.75 51.77 -23.77
N HIS A 17 29.03 51.75 -23.47
CA HIS A 17 29.65 50.69 -22.68
C HIS A 17 29.52 50.88 -21.17
N LEU A 18 29.31 52.09 -20.64
CA LEU A 18 29.09 52.32 -19.22
C LEU A 18 27.66 51.96 -18.79
N SER A 19 26.67 52.14 -19.67
CA SER A 19 25.26 51.77 -19.34
C SER A 19 25.02 50.28 -19.31
N SER A 20 25.76 49.49 -20.09
CA SER A 20 25.63 48.02 -20.12
C SER A 20 26.24 47.34 -18.89
N PHE A 21 27.28 47.94 -18.30
CA PHE A 21 27.91 47.38 -17.08
C PHE A 21 27.08 47.62 -15.83
N VAL A 22 26.32 48.70 -15.73
CA VAL A 22 25.45 49.00 -14.58
C VAL A 22 24.20 48.14 -14.62
N VAL A 23 23.64 47.78 -15.78
CA VAL A 23 22.48 46.89 -15.92
C VAL A 23 22.89 45.45 -15.65
N LEU A 24 24.09 45.02 -16.04
CA LEU A 24 24.56 43.66 -15.78
C LEU A 24 24.92 43.45 -14.30
N ALA A 25 25.48 44.46 -13.62
CA ALA A 25 25.75 44.41 -12.18
C ALA A 25 24.46 44.43 -11.35
N GLY A 26 23.39 45.12 -11.81
CA GLY A 26 22.09 45.11 -11.16
C GLY A 26 21.35 43.79 -11.33
N LEU A 27 21.49 43.11 -12.47
CA LEU A 27 20.89 41.76 -12.68
C LEU A 27 21.63 40.65 -11.96
N VAL A 28 22.93 40.73 -11.76
CA VAL A 28 23.70 39.75 -10.97
C VAL A 28 23.39 39.87 -9.46
N SER A 29 23.08 41.08 -8.97
CA SER A 29 22.68 41.26 -7.57
C SER A 29 21.25 40.82 -7.24
N MET A 30 20.36 40.65 -8.25
CA MET A 30 18.99 40.16 -8.04
C MET A 30 18.87 38.64 -8.07
N VAL A 31 19.89 37.89 -8.51
CA VAL A 31 19.85 36.40 -8.52
C VAL A 31 20.39 35.79 -7.23
N ALA A 32 20.93 36.59 -6.30
CA ALA A 32 21.63 36.10 -5.11
C ALA A 32 20.80 36.06 -3.85
N SER A 33 19.44 35.91 -3.93
CA SER A 33 18.60 35.77 -2.73
C SER A 33 17.41 34.82 -2.92
N SER A 34 17.57 33.84 -3.78
CA SER A 34 16.74 32.64 -3.63
C SER A 34 17.42 31.79 -2.56
N SER A 35 17.05 32.02 -1.30
CA SER A 35 17.31 31.03 -0.25
C SER A 35 16.59 29.77 -0.65
N VAL A 36 17.32 28.80 -1.21
CA VAL A 36 16.84 27.43 -1.35
C VAL A 36 16.55 26.99 0.08
N ALA A 37 15.27 26.97 0.44
CA ALA A 37 14.85 26.43 1.72
C ALA A 37 15.33 24.98 1.73
N HIS A 38 16.30 24.69 2.59
CA HIS A 38 16.76 23.32 2.78
C HIS A 38 15.56 22.51 3.32
N PRO A 39 15.32 21.32 2.80
CA PRO A 39 14.29 20.48 3.35
C PRO A 39 14.58 20.25 4.83
N ARG A 40 13.57 20.44 5.68
CA ARG A 40 13.70 20.23 7.16
C ARG A 40 14.11 18.79 7.41
N SER A 41 15.02 18.59 8.35
CA SER A 41 15.37 17.25 8.81
C SER A 41 14.25 16.64 9.66
N ALA A 42 14.24 15.33 9.79
CA ALA A 42 13.27 14.62 10.65
C ALA A 42 13.36 15.11 12.11
N ASP A 43 14.57 15.34 12.62
CA ASP A 43 14.78 15.81 13.98
C ASP A 43 14.23 17.22 14.23
N GLU A 44 14.37 18.12 13.25
CA GLU A 44 13.80 19.48 13.33
C GLU A 44 12.27 19.44 13.36
N ILE A 45 11.65 18.58 12.54
CA ILE A 45 10.20 18.38 12.53
C ILE A 45 9.71 17.82 13.86
N VAL A 46 10.33 16.75 14.35
CA VAL A 46 9.99 16.14 15.65
C VAL A 46 10.14 17.14 16.79
N ALA A 47 11.21 17.95 16.80
CA ALA A 47 11.43 18.97 17.82
C ALA A 47 10.37 20.07 17.76
N GLU A 48 9.92 20.48 16.58
CA GLU A 48 8.84 21.46 16.42
C GLU A 48 7.51 20.91 16.93
N VAL A 49 7.15 19.66 16.54
CA VAL A 49 5.95 18.98 17.03
C VAL A 49 5.96 18.82 18.54
N ARG A 50 7.10 18.44 19.15
CA ARG A 50 7.24 18.36 20.61
C ARG A 50 6.94 19.70 21.28
N ARG A 51 7.54 20.79 20.81
CA ARG A 51 7.27 22.12 21.37
C ARG A 51 5.82 22.53 21.26
N ALA A 52 5.19 22.24 20.13
CA ALA A 52 3.79 22.57 19.88
C ALA A 52 2.81 21.76 20.72
N THR A 53 3.15 20.53 21.03
CA THR A 53 2.27 19.57 21.72
C THR A 53 2.65 19.32 23.18
N GLU A 54 3.66 20.00 23.71
CA GLU A 54 4.06 19.91 25.12
C GLU A 54 2.89 20.15 26.10
N PRO A 55 1.97 21.12 25.86
CA PRO A 55 0.81 21.31 26.73
C PRO A 55 -0.12 20.10 26.82
N TYR A 56 -0.11 19.26 25.79
CA TYR A 56 -0.97 18.08 25.64
C TYR A 56 -0.37 16.81 26.28
N LEU A 57 0.79 16.91 26.93
CA LEU A 57 1.24 15.88 27.87
C LEU A 57 0.23 15.72 29.02
N ASP A 58 -0.52 16.76 29.31
CA ASP A 58 -1.72 16.71 30.15
C ASP A 58 -2.96 16.48 29.27
N ILE A 59 -3.52 15.27 29.31
CA ILE A 59 -4.73 14.92 28.55
C ILE A 59 -5.94 15.80 28.93
N ALA A 60 -5.99 16.34 30.16
CA ALA A 60 -7.07 17.24 30.55
C ALA A 60 -6.98 18.56 29.76
N ARG A 61 -5.78 19.02 29.45
CA ARG A 61 -5.54 20.18 28.59
C ARG A 61 -6.00 19.88 27.15
N ALA A 62 -5.64 18.74 26.60
CA ALA A 62 -6.10 18.35 25.25
C ALA A 62 -7.63 18.35 25.14
N ARG A 63 -8.31 17.76 26.15
CA ARG A 63 -9.77 17.75 26.22
C ARG A 63 -10.37 19.14 26.33
N ALA A 64 -9.77 20.01 27.10
CA ALA A 64 -10.21 21.42 27.27
C ALA A 64 -10.06 22.22 25.97
N ASP A 65 -9.06 21.90 25.14
CA ASP A 65 -8.81 22.54 23.85
C ASP A 65 -9.59 21.86 22.69
N GLY A 66 -10.55 20.97 23.01
CA GLY A 66 -11.51 20.41 22.07
C GLY A 66 -11.07 19.10 21.39
N PHE A 67 -10.05 18.41 21.92
CA PHE A 67 -9.73 17.07 21.46
C PHE A 67 -10.65 16.04 22.12
N VAL A 68 -11.40 15.31 21.31
CA VAL A 68 -12.30 14.23 21.73
C VAL A 68 -11.77 12.88 21.27
N GLN A 69 -11.91 11.89 22.13
CA GLN A 69 -11.51 10.53 21.79
C GLN A 69 -12.48 9.98 20.72
N VAL A 70 -11.94 9.49 19.62
CA VAL A 70 -12.69 8.95 18.48
C VAL A 70 -12.42 7.48 18.19
N SER A 71 -11.38 6.88 18.80
CA SER A 71 -11.10 5.45 18.69
C SER A 71 -10.90 4.79 20.05
N GLY A 72 -11.01 3.47 20.10
CA GLY A 72 -10.48 2.63 21.17
C GLY A 72 -8.94 2.57 21.10
N MET A 73 -8.32 1.75 21.98
CA MET A 73 -6.89 1.45 21.88
C MET A 73 -6.66 0.58 20.65
N GLU A 74 -6.05 1.13 19.63
CA GLU A 74 -5.61 0.42 18.44
C GLU A 74 -4.16 -0.04 18.61
N ALA A 75 -3.90 -1.32 18.34
CA ALA A 75 -2.56 -1.88 18.45
C ALA A 75 -1.59 -1.11 17.55
N ARG A 76 -0.47 -0.64 18.11
CA ARG A 76 0.58 0.13 17.42
C ARG A 76 0.22 1.55 17.00
N HIS A 77 -1.06 1.99 17.14
CA HIS A 77 -1.52 3.35 16.83
C HIS A 77 -1.87 4.14 18.12
N GLY A 78 -2.42 3.47 19.13
CA GLY A 78 -2.90 4.12 20.35
C GLY A 78 -4.36 4.53 20.26
N TYR A 79 -4.76 5.43 21.13
CA TYR A 79 -6.07 6.09 21.14
C TYR A 79 -6.00 7.36 20.31
N HIS A 80 -6.91 7.54 19.37
CA HIS A 80 -7.00 8.75 18.55
C HIS A 80 -7.90 9.77 19.22
N PHE A 81 -7.37 10.98 19.37
CA PHE A 81 -8.10 12.16 19.88
C PHE A 81 -8.14 13.20 18.77
N MET A 82 -9.28 13.39 18.15
CA MET A 82 -9.49 14.36 17.06
C MET A 82 -9.98 15.69 17.64
N ASN A 83 -9.44 16.80 17.16
CA ASN A 83 -9.95 18.12 17.50
C ASN A 83 -11.30 18.33 16.78
N ILE A 84 -12.32 18.82 17.50
CA ILE A 84 -13.64 19.12 16.94
C ILE A 84 -13.59 20.13 15.80
N ASN A 85 -12.52 20.92 15.71
CA ASN A 85 -12.25 21.88 14.62
C ASN A 85 -11.32 21.28 13.54
N ALA A 86 -11.05 19.97 13.54
CA ALA A 86 -10.13 19.33 12.61
C ALA A 86 -10.40 19.69 11.14
N PRO A 87 -11.65 19.73 10.61
CA PRO A 87 -11.91 20.15 9.25
C PRO A 87 -11.39 21.55 8.91
N ALA A 88 -11.53 22.51 9.86
CA ALA A 88 -11.03 23.87 9.67
C ALA A 88 -9.49 23.92 9.73
N LEU A 89 -8.87 23.11 10.61
CA LEU A 89 -7.41 23.00 10.72
C LEU A 89 -6.78 22.40 9.44
N MET A 90 -7.44 21.40 8.85
CA MET A 90 -7.01 20.80 7.57
C MET A 90 -6.99 21.86 6.45
N VAL A 91 -8.05 22.64 6.32
CA VAL A 91 -8.16 23.72 5.31
C VAL A 91 -7.14 24.81 5.56
N ALA A 92 -6.92 25.21 6.83
CA ALA A 92 -5.93 26.22 7.20
C ALA A 92 -4.49 25.77 6.89
N SER A 93 -4.16 24.49 7.11
CA SER A 93 -2.85 23.93 6.79
C SER A 93 -2.58 23.99 5.28
N MET A 94 -3.57 23.74 4.45
CA MET A 94 -3.41 23.86 2.97
C MET A 94 -3.19 25.30 2.54
N ALA A 95 -3.92 26.24 3.11
CA ALA A 95 -3.84 27.66 2.73
C ALA A 95 -2.51 28.32 3.08
N ALA A 96 -1.79 27.78 4.08
CA ALA A 96 -0.50 28.29 4.55
C ALA A 96 0.71 27.82 3.70
N SER A 97 0.50 27.32 2.48
CA SER A 97 1.55 26.78 1.58
C SER A 97 2.42 25.68 2.21
N GLY A 98 1.91 24.94 3.17
CA GLY A 98 2.61 23.84 3.81
C GLY A 98 1.86 23.29 5.01
N LEU A 99 2.38 22.18 5.54
CA LEU A 99 1.85 21.55 6.74
C LEU A 99 2.15 22.43 7.98
N ASP A 100 1.11 22.82 8.72
CA ASP A 100 1.25 23.56 9.98
C ASP A 100 1.55 22.59 11.13
N LEU A 101 2.85 22.38 11.39
CA LEU A 101 3.31 21.48 12.43
C LEU A 101 2.92 21.93 13.86
N ALA A 102 2.58 23.21 14.03
CA ALA A 102 2.20 23.75 15.34
C ALA A 102 0.76 23.39 15.75
N ARG A 103 -0.08 22.98 14.83
CA ARG A 103 -1.51 22.70 15.08
C ARG A 103 -1.95 21.36 14.51
N PRO A 104 -1.50 20.23 15.10
CA PRO A 104 -1.95 18.94 14.68
C PRO A 104 -3.47 18.78 14.90
N PRO A 105 -4.22 18.28 13.92
CA PRO A 105 -5.66 18.04 14.09
C PRO A 105 -5.97 16.82 14.96
N MET A 106 -5.00 15.92 15.17
CA MET A 106 -5.15 14.71 15.98
C MET A 106 -3.94 14.45 16.88
N LEU A 107 -4.23 13.93 18.09
CA LEU A 107 -3.25 13.51 19.09
C LEU A 107 -3.39 11.99 19.30
N LEU A 108 -2.26 11.32 19.44
CA LEU A 108 -2.20 9.88 19.70
C LEU A 108 -1.74 9.63 21.13
N TYR A 109 -2.57 8.95 21.90
CA TYR A 109 -2.29 8.60 23.28
C TYR A 109 -2.18 7.11 23.50
N VAL A 110 -1.46 6.71 24.51
CA VAL A 110 -1.53 5.40 25.12
C VAL A 110 -1.93 5.53 26.57
N GLU A 111 -2.48 4.46 27.14
CA GLU A 111 -2.89 4.45 28.55
C GLU A 111 -2.36 3.16 29.20
N ARG A 112 -1.84 3.32 30.41
CA ARG A 112 -1.48 2.19 31.26
C ARG A 112 -1.85 2.51 32.70
N GLU A 113 -2.68 1.66 33.32
CA GLU A 113 -3.07 1.76 34.71
C GLU A 113 -3.71 3.13 35.08
N GLY A 114 -4.49 3.70 34.16
CA GLY A 114 -5.13 5.00 34.33
C GLY A 114 -4.26 6.19 33.97
N VAL A 115 -2.97 5.98 33.65
CA VAL A 115 -2.04 7.06 33.29
C VAL A 115 -1.98 7.17 31.75
N TRP A 116 -2.40 8.34 31.26
CA TRP A 116 -2.35 8.70 29.86
C TRP A 116 -0.99 9.29 29.49
N GLN A 117 -0.45 8.85 28.36
CA GLN A 117 0.80 9.34 27.81
C GLN A 117 0.62 9.69 26.35
N LEU A 118 1.01 10.91 25.95
CA LEU A 118 1.05 11.32 24.56
C LEU A 118 2.14 10.53 23.85
N ALA A 119 1.80 9.89 22.73
CA ALA A 119 2.73 9.09 21.92
C ALA A 119 3.21 9.87 20.69
N GLY A 120 2.28 10.51 20.00
CA GLY A 120 2.54 11.24 18.77
C GLY A 120 1.33 12.06 18.33
N VAL A 121 1.36 12.47 17.09
CA VAL A 121 0.29 13.23 16.44
C VAL A 121 0.01 12.68 15.04
N GLU A 122 -1.17 12.99 14.51
CA GLU A 122 -1.50 12.81 13.10
C GLU A 122 -1.81 14.17 12.46
N TYR A 123 -1.26 14.36 11.29
CA TYR A 123 -1.61 15.47 10.41
C TYR A 123 -2.55 14.95 9.32
N ALA A 124 -3.65 15.66 9.14
CA ALA A 124 -4.65 15.31 8.16
C ALA A 124 -4.79 16.42 7.12
N LEU A 125 -4.85 16.04 5.84
CA LEU A 125 -5.05 16.93 4.69
C LEU A 125 -6.10 16.33 3.75
N PRO A 126 -6.83 17.12 2.96
CA PRO A 126 -7.79 16.60 1.98
C PRO A 126 -7.16 15.66 0.94
N ALA A 127 -5.87 15.81 0.67
CA ALA A 127 -5.08 14.93 -0.20
C ALA A 127 -3.61 14.94 0.23
N PRO A 128 -2.83 13.90 -0.12
CA PRO A 128 -1.39 13.88 0.14
C PRO A 128 -0.71 15.10 -0.49
N PRO A 129 0.12 15.83 0.28
CA PRO A 129 0.77 17.03 -0.22
C PRO A 129 1.93 16.72 -1.17
N THR A 130 2.11 17.56 -2.17
CA THR A 130 3.24 17.47 -3.10
C THR A 130 3.94 18.82 -3.20
N PRO A 131 5.23 18.95 -2.82
CA PRO A 131 6.10 17.90 -2.27
C PRO A 131 5.68 17.45 -0.86
N ASN A 132 6.10 16.23 -0.46
CA ASN A 132 5.83 15.70 0.87
C ASN A 132 6.63 16.48 1.92
N PRO A 133 5.97 17.17 2.89
CA PRO A 133 6.67 17.96 3.90
C PRO A 133 7.25 17.12 5.06
N LEU A 134 6.87 15.84 5.16
CA LEU A 134 7.36 14.87 6.14
C LEU A 134 8.25 13.86 5.41
N PRO A 135 9.59 13.97 5.48
CA PRO A 135 10.49 13.12 4.69
C PRO A 135 10.31 11.63 4.96
N GLY A 136 9.91 10.87 3.94
CA GLY A 136 9.68 9.43 4.06
C GLY A 136 8.36 9.03 4.74
N ALA A 137 7.48 9.99 5.08
CA ALA A 137 6.17 9.65 5.59
C ALA A 137 5.27 9.09 4.49
N GLU A 138 4.56 8.05 4.83
CA GLU A 138 3.49 7.49 4.02
C GLU A 138 2.16 8.15 4.41
N TRP A 139 1.50 8.76 3.42
CA TRP A 139 0.19 9.36 3.60
C TRP A 139 -0.87 8.35 3.20
N HIS A 140 -1.67 7.91 4.16
CA HIS A 140 -2.77 7.00 3.92
C HIS A 140 -4.11 7.72 4.04
N ARG A 141 -5.15 7.17 3.42
CA ARG A 141 -6.47 7.79 3.32
C ARG A 141 -7.43 7.24 4.35
N HIS A 142 -8.19 8.13 4.98
CA HIS A 142 -9.38 7.80 5.74
C HIS A 142 -10.62 8.22 4.96
N GLU A 143 -11.63 7.35 4.89
CA GLU A 143 -12.90 7.68 4.29
C GLU A 143 -13.75 8.57 5.20
N ALA A 144 -14.67 9.32 4.59
CA ALA A 144 -15.60 10.14 5.35
C ALA A 144 -16.45 9.26 6.25
N SER A 145 -16.44 9.54 7.57
CA SER A 145 -17.08 8.69 8.59
C SER A 145 -17.77 9.47 9.69
N CYS A 146 -18.84 8.85 10.21
CA CYS A 146 -19.52 9.25 11.43
C CYS A 146 -18.94 8.47 12.60
N HIS A 147 -18.53 9.15 13.67
CA HIS A 147 -18.03 8.54 14.90
C HIS A 147 -19.11 8.55 16.00
N TYR A 148 -19.13 7.49 16.79
CA TYR A 148 -20.09 7.28 17.87
C TYR A 148 -19.41 7.13 19.21
N ARG A 149 -20.17 7.26 20.30
CA ARG A 149 -19.61 7.29 21.67
C ARG A 149 -18.90 5.99 22.08
N ASP A 150 -19.24 4.87 21.47
CA ASP A 150 -18.59 3.57 21.68
C ASP A 150 -17.37 3.35 20.75
N TYR A 151 -16.89 4.42 20.11
CA TYR A 151 -15.76 4.44 19.20
C TYR A 151 -15.98 3.63 17.91
N ARG A 152 -17.22 3.28 17.59
CA ARG A 152 -17.59 2.71 16.29
C ARG A 152 -17.72 3.81 15.25
N GLU A 153 -17.54 3.41 14.01
CA GLU A 153 -17.67 4.28 12.85
C GLU A 153 -18.67 3.72 11.84
N THR A 154 -19.28 4.63 11.08
CA THR A 154 -20.05 4.27 9.89
C THR A 154 -19.64 5.18 8.74
N PRO A 155 -19.31 4.63 7.55
CA PRO A 155 -19.01 5.44 6.38
C PRO A 155 -20.19 6.34 6.03
N ALA A 156 -19.92 7.62 5.79
CA ALA A 156 -20.92 8.58 5.38
C ALA A 156 -20.28 9.72 4.56
N PRO A 157 -20.61 9.85 3.27
CA PRO A 157 -20.04 10.89 2.41
C PRO A 157 -20.29 12.32 2.88
N ARG A 158 -21.34 12.55 3.65
CA ARG A 158 -21.74 13.86 4.17
C ARG A 158 -22.18 13.76 5.63
N ALA A 159 -21.94 14.81 6.39
CA ALA A 159 -22.40 14.90 7.79
C ALA A 159 -23.92 14.69 7.96
N SER A 160 -24.71 15.11 6.97
CA SER A 160 -26.17 14.90 6.97
C SER A 160 -26.59 13.44 6.86
N ASP A 161 -25.70 12.59 6.42
CA ASP A 161 -25.96 11.16 6.20
C ASP A 161 -25.70 10.34 7.49
N CYS A 162 -25.15 10.99 8.54
CA CYS A 162 -24.88 10.35 9.82
C CYS A 162 -26.17 10.12 10.61
N PRO A 163 -26.47 8.85 10.96
CA PRO A 163 -27.53 8.55 11.90
C PRO A 163 -27.26 9.19 13.27
N PRO A 164 -28.27 9.69 13.99
CA PRO A 164 -28.10 10.26 15.34
C PRO A 164 -27.65 9.23 16.37
N ARG A 165 -27.79 7.95 16.05
CA ARG A 165 -27.32 6.81 16.82
C ARG A 165 -26.75 5.76 15.90
N HIS A 166 -25.69 5.07 16.36
CA HIS A 166 -25.12 3.95 15.59
C HIS A 166 -26.16 2.87 15.30
N PRO A 167 -26.27 2.36 14.07
CA PRO A 167 -27.36 1.44 13.69
C PRO A 167 -27.42 0.16 14.54
N GLU A 168 -26.28 -0.37 14.96
CA GLU A 168 -26.21 -1.60 15.75
C GLU A 168 -26.14 -1.34 17.26
N SER A 169 -25.20 -0.51 17.73
CA SER A 169 -24.97 -0.31 19.16
C SER A 169 -25.90 0.69 19.81
N GLN A 170 -26.63 1.50 19.01
CA GLN A 170 -27.52 2.57 19.47
C GLN A 170 -26.82 3.68 20.26
N GLU A 171 -25.49 3.72 20.22
CA GLU A 171 -24.70 4.78 20.87
C GLU A 171 -24.84 6.11 20.14
N PRO A 172 -24.82 7.24 20.86
CA PRO A 172 -25.00 8.58 20.26
C PRO A 172 -23.87 8.95 19.31
N PHE A 173 -24.23 9.67 18.23
CA PHE A 173 -23.31 10.35 17.35
C PHE A 173 -22.44 11.35 18.12
N VAL A 174 -21.15 11.42 17.76
CA VAL A 174 -20.17 12.33 18.34
C VAL A 174 -19.72 13.38 17.33
N LEU A 175 -19.15 12.96 16.19
CA LEU A 175 -18.71 13.86 15.13
C LEU A 175 -18.68 13.14 13.78
N TRP A 176 -18.58 13.93 12.73
CA TRP A 176 -18.32 13.48 11.38
C TRP A 176 -17.04 14.15 10.85
N HIS A 177 -16.29 13.44 10.05
CA HIS A 177 -15.19 14.02 9.29
C HIS A 177 -15.32 13.69 7.79
N PRO A 178 -14.84 14.59 6.90
CA PRO A 178 -14.71 14.30 5.47
C PRO A 178 -13.60 13.27 5.25
N ALA A 179 -13.51 12.72 4.05
CA ALA A 179 -12.35 11.93 3.65
C ALA A 179 -11.08 12.80 3.67
N PHE A 180 -9.98 12.23 4.16
CA PHE A 180 -8.69 12.91 4.26
C PHE A 180 -7.51 11.91 4.15
N ALA A 181 -6.34 12.42 3.83
CA ALA A 181 -5.09 11.69 3.95
C ALA A 181 -4.40 12.07 5.26
N VAL A 182 -3.83 11.11 5.98
CA VAL A 182 -3.11 11.32 7.24
C VAL A 182 -1.67 10.82 7.16
N ALA A 183 -0.81 11.45 7.96
CA ALA A 183 0.53 10.97 8.25
C ALA A 183 0.85 11.17 9.74
N HIS A 184 1.58 10.21 10.31
CA HIS A 184 1.96 10.19 11.71
C HIS A 184 3.27 10.90 11.97
N VAL A 185 3.39 11.51 13.16
CA VAL A 185 4.67 11.98 13.71
C VAL A 185 4.80 11.47 15.15
N TRP A 186 5.64 10.48 15.35
CA TRP A 186 5.92 9.86 16.64
C TRP A 186 6.90 10.70 17.45
N ALA A 187 6.39 11.80 17.99
CA ALA A 187 7.23 12.79 18.65
C ALA A 187 7.60 12.44 20.10
N TRP A 188 6.77 11.69 20.83
CA TRP A 188 6.93 11.48 22.26
C TRP A 188 7.33 10.06 22.64
N ILE A 189 6.77 9.04 22.01
CA ILE A 189 7.24 7.66 22.13
C ILE A 189 8.02 7.35 20.87
N PRO A 190 9.37 7.16 20.95
CA PRO A 190 10.18 6.87 19.78
C PRO A 190 9.72 5.63 19.05
N ASN A 191 9.64 5.71 17.72
CA ASN A 191 9.30 4.60 16.88
C ASN A 191 10.58 3.94 16.30
N PRO A 192 10.81 2.63 16.51
CA PRO A 192 11.95 1.93 15.94
C PRO A 192 12.05 1.98 14.42
N ASP A 193 10.91 2.18 13.73
CA ASP A 193 10.82 2.20 12.27
C ASP A 193 10.95 3.61 11.69
N GLY A 194 11.17 4.60 12.55
CA GLY A 194 11.32 6.01 12.19
C GLY A 194 10.17 6.90 12.66
N PRO A 195 10.41 8.21 12.74
CA PRO A 195 9.45 9.13 13.35
C PRO A 195 8.18 9.34 12.52
N PHE A 196 8.17 8.93 11.25
CA PHE A 196 7.06 9.13 10.32
C PHE A 196 6.45 7.82 9.81
N ALA A 197 6.87 6.67 10.33
CA ALA A 197 6.25 5.40 9.97
C ALA A 197 4.79 5.36 10.44
N GLU A 198 3.94 4.70 9.70
CA GLU A 198 2.51 4.62 9.97
C GLU A 198 2.23 4.00 11.34
N GLU A 199 2.79 2.84 11.63
CA GLU A 199 2.65 2.14 12.90
C GLU A 199 3.85 2.37 13.81
N ASN A 200 3.64 2.49 15.12
CA ASN A 200 4.71 2.48 16.11
C ASN A 200 4.77 1.16 16.86
N ARG A 201 5.74 0.32 16.54
CA ARG A 201 5.92 -0.99 17.19
C ARG A 201 6.22 -0.90 18.69
N ALA A 202 6.75 0.20 19.18
CA ALA A 202 6.95 0.38 20.62
C ALA A 202 5.63 0.41 21.40
N LEU A 203 4.51 0.77 20.76
CA LEU A 203 3.20 0.80 21.38
C LEU A 203 2.60 -0.60 21.60
N ALA A 204 3.14 -1.66 20.99
CA ALA A 204 2.67 -3.03 21.22
C ALA A 204 2.66 -3.43 22.72
N ALA A 205 3.52 -2.80 23.54
CA ALA A 205 3.58 -3.04 24.99
C ALA A 205 2.35 -2.52 25.75
N TYR A 206 1.54 -1.65 25.14
CA TYR A 206 0.32 -1.09 25.73
C TYR A 206 -0.93 -1.91 25.41
N GLY A 207 -0.80 -2.97 24.62
CA GLY A 207 -1.93 -3.81 24.19
C GLY A 207 -2.74 -3.14 23.08
N GLY A 208 -4.02 -3.35 23.09
CA GLY A 208 -4.96 -2.87 22.09
C GLY A 208 -5.52 -4.01 21.24
N THR A 209 -6.67 -3.77 20.65
CA THR A 209 -7.23 -4.65 19.64
C THR A 209 -6.45 -4.45 18.35
N ALA A 210 -6.15 -5.54 17.65
CA ALA A 210 -5.80 -5.42 16.25
C ALA A 210 -6.87 -4.53 15.60
N ARG A 211 -6.44 -3.57 14.79
CA ARG A 211 -7.37 -2.68 14.08
C ARG A 211 -8.44 -3.57 13.44
N PRO A 212 -9.74 -3.30 13.67
CA PRO A 212 -10.76 -4.10 13.03
C PRO A 212 -10.47 -4.13 11.52
N ALA A 213 -10.60 -5.28 10.89
CA ALA A 213 -10.38 -5.47 9.45
C ALA A 213 -11.34 -4.64 8.55
N GLY A 214 -11.90 -3.55 9.01
CA GLY A 214 -12.73 -2.58 8.32
C GLY A 214 -12.11 -1.18 8.26
N HIS A 215 -10.95 -0.99 8.91
CA HIS A 215 -10.01 0.09 8.63
C HIS A 215 -8.84 -0.43 7.80
N ALA A 216 -9.10 -1.41 6.91
CA ALA A 216 -8.20 -1.57 5.78
C ALA A 216 -8.09 -0.19 5.16
N HIS A 217 -6.89 0.41 5.20
CA HIS A 217 -6.65 1.65 4.49
C HIS A 217 -7.25 1.50 3.11
N PRO A 218 -8.09 2.43 2.63
CA PRO A 218 -8.38 2.42 1.22
C PRO A 218 -7.00 2.49 0.56
N ARG A 219 -6.65 1.40 -0.10
CA ARG A 219 -5.37 1.28 -0.78
C ARG A 219 -5.14 2.54 -1.58
N SER A 220 -3.97 3.10 -1.50
CA SER A 220 -3.60 4.26 -2.30
C SER A 220 -3.72 3.92 -3.79
N GLU A 221 -3.90 4.90 -4.64
CA GLU A 221 -3.90 4.67 -6.10
C GLU A 221 -2.62 3.95 -6.56
N THR A 222 -1.50 4.17 -5.86
CA THR A 222 -0.23 3.49 -6.11
C THR A 222 -0.27 2.02 -5.70
N GLU A 223 -0.93 1.67 -4.60
CA GLU A 223 -1.11 0.27 -4.17
C GLU A 223 -2.06 -0.47 -5.09
N PHE A 224 -3.16 0.14 -5.51
CA PHE A 224 -4.04 -0.41 -6.54
C PHE A 224 -3.29 -0.66 -7.85
N ALA A 225 -2.53 0.33 -8.32
CA ALA A 225 -1.73 0.20 -9.53
C ALA A 225 -0.68 -0.91 -9.38
N TYR A 226 -0.02 -1.02 -8.23
CA TYR A 226 0.95 -2.07 -7.94
C TYR A 226 0.31 -3.45 -7.94
N SER A 227 -0.80 -3.63 -7.24
CA SER A 227 -1.57 -4.88 -7.20
C SER A 227 -2.00 -5.29 -8.61
N GLN A 228 -2.60 -4.39 -9.37
CA GLN A 228 -2.99 -4.66 -10.76
C GLN A 228 -1.80 -5.07 -11.64
N VAL A 229 -0.66 -4.37 -11.53
CA VAL A 229 0.55 -4.71 -12.28
C VAL A 229 1.06 -6.10 -11.90
N THR A 230 1.12 -6.41 -10.61
CA THR A 230 1.57 -7.72 -10.11
C THR A 230 0.68 -8.86 -10.63
N HIS A 231 -0.65 -8.70 -10.56
CA HIS A 231 -1.61 -9.67 -11.10
C HIS A 231 -1.46 -9.84 -12.61
N ARG A 232 -1.31 -8.76 -13.37
CA ARG A 232 -1.12 -8.80 -14.83
C ARG A 232 0.20 -9.46 -15.23
N VAL A 233 1.29 -9.18 -14.50
CA VAL A 233 2.57 -9.86 -14.71
C VAL A 233 2.42 -11.36 -14.44
N ALA A 234 1.78 -11.73 -13.33
CA ALA A 234 1.48 -13.13 -13.02
C ALA A 234 0.65 -13.78 -14.13
N GLY A 235 -0.38 -13.08 -14.64
CA GLY A 235 -1.18 -13.53 -15.77
C GLY A 235 -0.35 -13.80 -17.04
N GLY A 236 0.55 -12.87 -17.37
CA GLY A 236 1.48 -13.03 -18.49
C GLY A 236 2.40 -14.24 -18.33
N VAL A 237 2.95 -14.46 -17.14
CA VAL A 237 3.79 -15.63 -16.83
C VAL A 237 2.99 -16.93 -16.97
N LEU A 238 1.74 -16.97 -16.48
CA LEU A 238 0.88 -18.16 -16.61
C LEU A 238 0.53 -18.46 -18.07
N LEU A 239 0.32 -17.46 -18.92
CA LEU A 239 0.10 -17.65 -20.35
C LEU A 239 1.34 -18.24 -21.03
N VAL A 240 2.54 -17.76 -20.70
CA VAL A 240 3.80 -18.33 -21.20
C VAL A 240 3.96 -19.77 -20.74
N LEU A 241 3.67 -20.07 -19.47
CA LEU A 241 3.69 -21.43 -18.91
C LEU A 241 2.68 -22.34 -19.62
N ALA A 242 1.46 -21.87 -19.85
CA ALA A 242 0.43 -22.62 -20.55
C ALA A 242 0.87 -22.99 -21.97
N GLY A 243 1.41 -22.02 -22.71
CA GLY A 243 1.97 -22.23 -24.04
C GLY A 243 3.14 -23.20 -24.04
N LEU A 244 4.06 -23.06 -23.08
CA LEU A 244 5.23 -23.94 -22.95
C LEU A 244 4.82 -25.40 -22.63
N ILE A 245 3.90 -25.59 -21.68
CA ILE A 245 3.39 -26.92 -21.31
C ILE A 245 2.63 -27.56 -22.45
N ALA A 246 1.79 -26.81 -23.19
CA ALA A 246 1.12 -27.30 -24.39
C ALA A 246 2.14 -27.73 -25.46
N TRP A 247 3.17 -26.92 -25.68
CA TRP A 247 4.25 -27.22 -26.61
C TRP A 247 5.05 -28.46 -26.22
N GLU A 248 5.44 -28.60 -24.94
CA GLU A 248 6.10 -29.77 -24.38
C GLU A 248 5.24 -31.04 -24.53
N SER A 249 3.90 -30.94 -24.37
CA SER A 249 2.96 -32.04 -24.50
C SER A 249 2.78 -32.52 -25.96
N TRP A 250 2.95 -31.61 -26.91
CA TRP A 250 2.75 -31.92 -28.34
C TRP A 250 3.96 -32.61 -29.00
N ARG A 251 5.15 -32.48 -28.42
CA ARG A 251 6.38 -33.03 -28.99
C ARG A 251 6.68 -34.44 -28.45
N PRO A 252 6.77 -35.49 -29.32
CA PRO A 252 6.96 -36.88 -28.89
C PRO A 252 8.37 -37.22 -28.42
N ARG A 253 9.36 -36.31 -28.55
CA ARG A 253 10.75 -36.53 -28.11
C ARG A 253 11.07 -35.66 -26.92
N ARG A 254 11.62 -36.28 -25.85
CA ARG A 254 12.21 -35.54 -24.72
C ARG A 254 13.37 -34.69 -25.25
N LEU A 255 13.12 -33.40 -25.38
CA LEU A 255 14.15 -32.43 -25.71
C LEU A 255 15.00 -32.13 -24.43
N PRO A 256 16.28 -31.70 -24.61
CA PRO A 256 17.09 -31.27 -23.49
C PRO A 256 16.47 -30.16 -22.63
N TRP A 257 15.39 -29.52 -23.11
CA TRP A 257 14.62 -28.46 -22.48
C TRP A 257 13.40 -28.96 -21.69
N SER A 258 13.23 -30.27 -21.48
CA SER A 258 12.04 -30.84 -20.79
C SER A 258 11.91 -30.47 -19.30
N GLY A 259 12.78 -29.62 -18.78
CA GLY A 259 12.70 -29.04 -17.44
C GLY A 259 12.44 -27.55 -17.41
N LEU A 260 12.25 -26.90 -18.58
CA LEU A 260 12.12 -25.44 -18.67
C LEU A 260 10.84 -24.94 -18.00
N SER A 261 9.71 -25.63 -18.20
CA SER A 261 8.44 -25.29 -17.51
C SER A 261 8.59 -25.43 -16.00
N SER A 262 9.30 -26.46 -15.51
CA SER A 262 9.56 -26.64 -14.08
C SER A 262 10.42 -25.52 -13.50
N ALA A 263 11.48 -25.11 -14.21
CA ALA A 263 12.33 -24.00 -13.78
C ALA A 263 11.54 -22.68 -13.76
N LEU A 264 10.71 -22.43 -14.78
CA LEU A 264 9.89 -21.22 -14.85
C LEU A 264 8.85 -21.17 -13.72
N TRP A 265 8.26 -22.31 -13.35
CA TRP A 265 7.37 -22.41 -12.20
C TRP A 265 8.07 -22.04 -10.89
N ILE A 266 9.30 -22.54 -10.65
CA ILE A 266 10.09 -22.19 -9.45
C ILE A 266 10.40 -20.70 -9.43
N LEU A 267 10.89 -20.15 -10.55
CA LEU A 267 11.23 -18.73 -10.65
C LEU A 267 9.99 -17.84 -10.43
N PHE A 268 8.84 -18.26 -10.96
CA PHE A 268 7.58 -17.55 -10.77
C PHE A 268 7.17 -17.49 -9.30
N GLY A 269 7.24 -18.60 -8.58
CA GLY A 269 6.92 -18.58 -7.15
C GLY A 269 7.93 -17.79 -6.32
N LEU A 270 9.24 -17.87 -6.66
CA LEU A 270 10.26 -17.04 -6.02
C LEU A 270 10.04 -15.54 -6.27
N TYR A 271 9.55 -15.17 -7.45
CA TYR A 271 9.13 -13.80 -7.76
C TYR A 271 7.92 -13.37 -6.94
N LEU A 272 6.90 -14.24 -6.79
CA LEU A 272 5.69 -13.90 -6.06
C LEU A 272 5.91 -13.70 -4.55
N ILE A 273 6.88 -14.39 -3.92
CA ILE A 273 7.14 -14.25 -2.48
C ILE A 273 7.35 -12.79 -2.06
N PRO A 274 8.28 -12.02 -2.66
CA PRO A 274 8.46 -10.63 -2.29
C PRO A 274 7.44 -9.67 -2.92
N THR A 275 6.90 -9.98 -4.11
CA THR A 275 6.09 -9.03 -4.88
C THR A 275 4.59 -9.08 -4.56
N SER A 276 4.10 -10.14 -3.91
CA SER A 276 2.68 -10.20 -3.51
C SER A 276 2.31 -9.14 -2.48
N ASP A 277 3.22 -8.88 -1.54
CA ASP A 277 3.03 -7.91 -0.48
C ASP A 277 4.39 -7.24 -0.22
N PRO A 278 4.71 -6.15 -0.92
CA PRO A 278 6.04 -5.53 -0.90
C PRO A 278 6.41 -4.95 0.46
N GLU A 279 5.42 -4.61 1.30
CA GLU A 279 5.62 -4.11 2.66
C GLU A 279 5.88 -5.21 3.69
N SER A 280 5.60 -6.47 3.33
CA SER A 280 5.88 -7.62 4.18
C SER A 280 7.28 -8.19 3.91
N TRP A 281 7.72 -9.11 4.83
CA TRP A 281 8.92 -9.91 4.56
C TRP A 281 8.83 -10.60 3.17
N PRO A 282 9.91 -10.71 2.36
CA PRO A 282 11.32 -10.43 2.70
C PRO A 282 11.82 -9.02 2.34
N TRP A 283 11.10 -8.20 1.61
CA TRP A 283 11.58 -6.90 1.15
C TRP A 283 11.10 -5.73 2.00
N GLY A 284 9.92 -5.86 2.58
CA GLY A 284 9.37 -4.85 3.45
C GLY A 284 9.99 -4.83 4.85
N PRO A 285 9.69 -3.81 5.64
CA PRO A 285 10.20 -3.62 7.00
C PRO A 285 9.65 -4.67 7.99
N GLY A 286 8.60 -5.41 7.61
CA GLY A 286 7.98 -6.44 8.43
C GLY A 286 8.92 -7.62 8.72
N ARG A 287 8.82 -8.22 9.92
CA ARG A 287 9.57 -9.43 10.27
C ARG A 287 8.86 -10.66 9.71
N PHE A 288 9.60 -11.75 9.53
CA PHE A 288 9.02 -13.03 9.10
C PHE A 288 7.83 -13.51 9.96
N VAL A 289 7.90 -13.29 11.28
CA VAL A 289 6.82 -13.67 12.20
C VAL A 289 5.55 -12.84 12.02
N ASP A 290 5.65 -11.64 11.50
CA ASP A 290 4.51 -10.72 11.31
C ASP A 290 3.58 -11.22 10.19
N ILE A 291 4.08 -12.06 9.26
CA ILE A 291 3.26 -12.74 8.23
C ILE A 291 2.11 -13.54 8.85
N PHE A 292 2.33 -14.15 10.02
CA PHE A 292 1.31 -14.99 10.68
C PHE A 292 0.24 -14.17 11.40
N ALA A 293 0.45 -12.88 11.59
CA ALA A 293 -0.53 -11.99 12.20
C ALA A 293 -1.55 -11.44 11.17
N ASP A 294 -1.18 -11.42 9.89
CA ASP A 294 -2.05 -10.95 8.80
C ASP A 294 -2.46 -12.13 7.91
N SER A 295 -3.76 -12.46 7.94
CA SER A 295 -4.30 -13.59 7.19
C SER A 295 -4.23 -13.42 5.67
N LEU A 296 -4.27 -12.17 5.17
CA LEU A 296 -4.19 -11.86 3.74
C LEU A 296 -2.75 -12.08 3.25
N VAL A 297 -1.78 -11.50 3.96
CA VAL A 297 -0.34 -11.67 3.68
C VAL A 297 0.04 -13.15 3.74
N LEU A 298 -0.39 -13.85 4.79
CA LEU A 298 -0.13 -15.30 4.94
C LEU A 298 -0.69 -16.08 3.75
N GLN A 299 -1.90 -15.78 3.32
CA GLN A 299 -2.54 -16.44 2.17
C GLN A 299 -1.76 -16.20 0.88
N HIS A 300 -1.31 -14.97 0.60
CA HIS A 300 -0.49 -14.65 -0.56
C HIS A 300 0.85 -15.41 -0.53
N LYS A 301 1.54 -15.45 0.62
CA LYS A 301 2.80 -16.21 0.75
C LYS A 301 2.60 -17.71 0.55
N LEU A 302 1.50 -18.28 1.08
CA LEU A 302 1.16 -19.69 0.85
C LEU A 302 0.85 -19.96 -0.62
N LEU A 303 0.11 -19.07 -1.29
CA LEU A 303 -0.16 -19.19 -2.72
C LEU A 303 1.12 -19.10 -3.56
N ALA A 304 2.10 -18.28 -3.15
CA ALA A 304 3.41 -18.19 -3.82
C ALA A 304 4.26 -19.47 -3.69
N LEU A 305 4.07 -20.28 -2.65
CA LEU A 305 4.74 -21.57 -2.49
C LEU A 305 4.21 -22.65 -3.44
N ILE A 306 2.99 -22.51 -3.95
CA ILE A 306 2.37 -23.50 -4.84
C ILE A 306 3.14 -23.64 -6.17
N PRO A 307 3.46 -22.58 -6.92
CA PRO A 307 4.26 -22.69 -8.13
C PRO A 307 5.66 -23.24 -7.85
N ILE A 308 6.30 -22.90 -6.74
CA ILE A 308 7.60 -23.51 -6.36
C ILE A 308 7.46 -25.01 -6.20
N THR A 309 6.47 -25.45 -5.42
CA THR A 309 6.23 -26.89 -5.18
C THR A 309 5.89 -27.61 -6.49
N TYR A 310 5.10 -26.99 -7.35
CA TYR A 310 4.77 -27.51 -8.67
C TYR A 310 6.03 -27.71 -9.52
N GLY A 311 6.88 -26.69 -9.60
CA GLY A 311 8.11 -26.75 -10.37
C GLY A 311 9.10 -27.79 -9.83
N VAL A 312 9.27 -27.88 -8.50
CA VAL A 312 10.13 -28.90 -7.86
C VAL A 312 9.64 -30.31 -8.17
N ILE A 313 8.33 -30.58 -8.02
CA ILE A 313 7.74 -31.88 -8.35
C ILE A 313 7.94 -32.21 -9.83
N GLY A 314 7.76 -31.23 -10.72
CA GLY A 314 8.02 -31.37 -12.15
C GLY A 314 9.47 -31.74 -12.47
N ALA A 315 10.42 -31.06 -11.86
CA ALA A 315 11.85 -31.31 -12.01
C ALA A 315 12.25 -32.69 -11.50
N LEU A 316 11.83 -33.06 -10.29
CA LEU A 316 12.09 -34.38 -9.70
C LEU A 316 11.47 -35.52 -10.52
N ARG A 317 10.26 -35.31 -11.07
CA ARG A 317 9.62 -36.25 -11.98
C ARG A 317 10.43 -36.44 -13.27
N THR A 318 10.90 -35.36 -13.85
CA THR A 318 11.71 -35.40 -15.07
C THR A 318 13.02 -36.13 -14.84
N ALA A 319 13.61 -35.97 -13.66
CA ALA A 319 14.81 -36.68 -13.22
C ALA A 319 14.57 -38.17 -12.86
N GLY A 320 13.31 -38.63 -12.81
CA GLY A 320 12.98 -40.00 -12.42
C GLY A 320 13.14 -40.28 -10.92
N LEU A 321 13.24 -39.24 -10.08
CA LEU A 321 13.49 -39.35 -8.65
C LEU A 321 12.22 -39.41 -7.79
N LEU A 322 11.03 -39.36 -8.42
CA LEU A 322 9.77 -39.22 -7.68
C LEU A 322 8.93 -40.49 -7.79
N ALA A 323 8.46 -40.99 -6.63
CA ALA A 323 7.51 -42.10 -6.59
C ALA A 323 6.12 -41.67 -7.12
N PRO A 324 5.33 -42.60 -7.74
CA PRO A 324 4.05 -42.26 -8.39
C PRO A 324 3.03 -41.58 -7.46
N GLY A 325 3.05 -41.83 -6.16
CA GLY A 325 2.14 -41.23 -5.18
C GLY A 325 2.25 -39.69 -5.11
N TRP A 326 3.43 -39.15 -5.30
CA TRP A 326 3.67 -37.69 -5.27
C TRP A 326 2.94 -36.92 -6.37
N TYR A 327 2.53 -37.59 -7.45
CA TYR A 327 1.77 -36.94 -8.52
C TYR A 327 0.39 -36.44 -8.06
N ALA A 328 -0.12 -36.89 -6.90
CA ALA A 328 -1.36 -36.39 -6.34
C ALA A 328 -1.20 -35.00 -5.70
N VAL A 329 0.01 -34.58 -5.34
CA VAL A 329 0.24 -33.29 -4.68
C VAL A 329 -0.18 -32.12 -5.58
N VAL A 330 0.15 -32.17 -6.86
CA VAL A 330 -0.18 -31.09 -7.82
C VAL A 330 -1.69 -30.78 -7.91
N PRO A 331 -2.58 -31.76 -8.21
CA PRO A 331 -4.01 -31.47 -8.23
C PRO A 331 -4.57 -31.12 -6.85
N THR A 332 -4.01 -31.67 -5.76
CA THR A 332 -4.40 -31.27 -4.41
C THR A 332 -4.10 -29.81 -4.16
N LEU A 333 -2.91 -29.33 -4.49
CA LEU A 333 -2.55 -27.92 -4.35
C LEU A 333 -3.42 -27.00 -5.22
N ALA A 334 -3.76 -27.41 -6.44
CA ALA A 334 -4.67 -26.64 -7.29
C ALA A 334 -6.08 -26.53 -6.68
N VAL A 335 -6.59 -27.61 -6.07
CA VAL A 335 -7.89 -27.60 -5.37
C VAL A 335 -7.83 -26.69 -4.13
N LEU A 336 -6.78 -26.81 -3.31
CA LEU A 336 -6.63 -25.99 -2.10
C LEU A 336 -6.48 -24.51 -2.45
N ALA A 337 -5.64 -24.18 -3.44
CA ALA A 337 -5.50 -22.81 -3.94
C ALA A 337 -6.83 -22.25 -4.45
N GLY A 338 -7.55 -23.03 -5.28
CA GLY A 338 -8.86 -22.62 -5.77
C GLY A 338 -9.87 -22.38 -4.67
N ALA A 339 -9.93 -23.27 -3.68
CA ALA A 339 -10.84 -23.14 -2.54
C ALA A 339 -10.48 -21.91 -1.68
N SER A 340 -9.21 -21.62 -1.47
CA SER A 340 -8.78 -20.49 -0.65
C SER A 340 -9.16 -19.13 -1.26
N LEU A 341 -9.28 -19.03 -2.58
CA LEU A 341 -9.66 -17.76 -3.25
C LEU A 341 -11.12 -17.37 -3.04
N PHE A 342 -12.00 -18.30 -2.60
CA PHE A 342 -13.39 -17.97 -2.22
C PHE A 342 -13.50 -17.34 -0.83
N VAL A 343 -12.46 -17.44 -0.01
CA VAL A 343 -12.37 -16.83 1.33
C VAL A 343 -11.30 -15.75 1.39
N HIS A 344 -10.92 -15.23 0.23
CA HIS A 344 -9.94 -14.16 0.09
C HIS A 344 -10.65 -12.80 0.08
N PHE A 345 -10.72 -12.16 1.24
CA PHE A 345 -11.38 -10.88 1.44
C PHE A 345 -10.34 -9.81 1.76
N HIS A 346 -10.26 -8.77 0.93
CA HIS A 346 -9.26 -7.71 1.07
C HIS A 346 -9.51 -6.78 2.28
N ASP A 347 -10.74 -6.73 2.77
CA ASP A 347 -11.15 -5.89 3.90
C ASP A 347 -11.62 -6.71 5.12
N GLY A 348 -11.37 -8.03 5.09
CA GLY A 348 -11.76 -8.95 6.16
C GLY A 348 -13.27 -9.19 6.28
N ARG A 349 -14.09 -8.65 5.37
CA ARG A 349 -15.55 -8.83 5.34
C ARG A 349 -16.00 -9.45 4.03
N PHE A 350 -17.00 -10.32 4.10
CA PHE A 350 -17.62 -10.85 2.90
C PHE A 350 -18.54 -9.81 2.28
N HIS A 351 -18.19 -9.35 1.09
CA HIS A 351 -19.11 -8.64 0.19
C HIS A 351 -18.79 -9.00 -1.25
N VAL A 352 -19.79 -8.91 -2.10
CA VAL A 352 -19.66 -9.28 -3.51
C VAL A 352 -19.38 -8.01 -4.31
N ASP A 353 -18.09 -7.75 -4.53
CA ASP A 353 -17.60 -6.69 -5.38
C ASP A 353 -16.86 -7.24 -6.62
N ALA A 354 -16.32 -6.35 -7.44
CA ALA A 354 -15.57 -6.73 -8.65
C ALA A 354 -14.33 -7.57 -8.30
N ILE A 355 -13.66 -7.26 -7.20
CA ILE A 355 -12.46 -7.97 -6.72
C ILE A 355 -12.82 -9.40 -6.33
N TYR A 356 -13.86 -9.56 -5.51
CA TYR A 356 -14.35 -10.88 -5.10
C TYR A 356 -14.76 -11.73 -6.30
N VAL A 357 -15.50 -11.16 -7.26
CA VAL A 357 -15.95 -11.89 -8.47
C VAL A 357 -14.75 -12.40 -9.28
N GLN A 358 -13.69 -11.59 -9.42
CA GLN A 358 -12.47 -11.98 -10.11
C GLN A 358 -11.73 -13.10 -9.36
N HIS A 359 -11.58 -13.00 -8.03
CA HIS A 359 -10.98 -14.05 -7.20
C HIS A 359 -11.80 -15.34 -7.23
N ALA A 360 -13.13 -15.26 -7.21
CA ALA A 360 -14.00 -16.42 -7.33
C ALA A 360 -13.86 -17.09 -8.72
N ALA A 361 -13.72 -16.31 -9.80
CA ALA A 361 -13.48 -16.85 -11.14
C ALA A 361 -12.11 -17.55 -11.24
N MET A 362 -11.06 -16.97 -10.65
CA MET A 362 -9.74 -17.59 -10.52
C MET A 362 -9.83 -18.88 -9.70
N GLY A 363 -10.53 -18.84 -8.56
CA GLY A 363 -10.76 -19.98 -7.68
C GLY A 363 -11.48 -21.13 -8.40
N ALA A 364 -12.57 -20.84 -9.11
CA ALA A 364 -13.32 -21.81 -9.87
C ALA A 364 -12.46 -22.47 -10.97
N THR A 365 -11.62 -21.66 -11.65
CA THR A 365 -10.71 -22.16 -12.69
C THR A 365 -9.64 -23.09 -12.10
N ALA A 366 -9.05 -22.72 -10.96
CA ALA A 366 -8.05 -23.56 -10.27
C ALA A 366 -8.68 -24.86 -9.72
N LEU A 367 -9.91 -24.81 -9.17
CA LEU A 367 -10.66 -25.99 -8.74
C LEU A 367 -10.93 -26.91 -9.93
N ALA A 368 -11.42 -26.37 -11.05
CA ALA A 368 -11.68 -27.14 -12.27
C ALA A 368 -10.41 -27.83 -12.77
N ALA A 369 -9.28 -27.14 -12.74
CA ALA A 369 -7.98 -27.70 -13.10
C ALA A 369 -7.55 -28.84 -12.19
N GLY A 370 -7.68 -28.69 -10.87
CA GLY A 370 -7.37 -29.74 -9.90
C GLY A 370 -8.25 -30.97 -10.04
N VAL A 371 -9.57 -30.77 -10.18
CA VAL A 371 -10.56 -31.87 -10.39
C VAL A 371 -10.28 -32.59 -11.69
N MET A 372 -10.04 -31.85 -12.78
CA MET A 372 -9.70 -32.42 -14.09
C MET A 372 -8.45 -33.28 -14.01
N LEU A 373 -7.38 -32.81 -13.33
CA LEU A 373 -6.15 -33.57 -13.15
C LEU A 373 -6.36 -34.86 -12.33
N PHE A 374 -7.26 -34.88 -11.34
CA PHE A 374 -7.65 -36.09 -10.63
C PHE A 374 -8.46 -37.05 -11.51
N ALA A 375 -9.44 -36.55 -12.26
CA ALA A 375 -10.27 -37.34 -13.15
C ALA A 375 -9.45 -37.99 -14.27
N ALA A 376 -8.54 -37.24 -14.89
CA ALA A 376 -7.69 -37.71 -15.97
C ALA A 376 -6.82 -38.90 -15.58
N ARG A 377 -6.48 -39.07 -14.32
CA ARG A 377 -5.71 -40.22 -13.83
C ARG A 377 -6.52 -41.52 -13.73
N ARG A 378 -7.84 -41.41 -13.70
CA ARG A 378 -8.75 -42.54 -13.51
C ARG A 378 -9.44 -42.97 -14.82
N THR A 379 -9.31 -42.18 -15.88
CA THR A 379 -10.00 -42.40 -17.14
C THR A 379 -9.07 -42.92 -18.24
N ARG A 380 -9.58 -43.81 -19.10
CA ARG A 380 -8.90 -44.20 -20.36
C ARG A 380 -8.87 -42.98 -21.28
N GLY A 381 -7.70 -42.59 -21.77
CA GLY A 381 -7.53 -41.38 -22.58
C GLY A 381 -7.32 -40.09 -21.79
N GLY A 382 -7.19 -40.17 -20.45
CA GLY A 382 -6.88 -39.03 -19.59
C GLY A 382 -5.61 -38.28 -19.94
N GLU A 383 -4.66 -38.93 -20.64
CA GLU A 383 -3.45 -38.26 -21.12
C GLU A 383 -3.76 -37.12 -22.09
N LYS A 384 -4.77 -37.25 -22.95
CA LYS A 384 -5.23 -36.18 -23.85
C LYS A 384 -5.84 -35.02 -23.05
N LEU A 385 -6.60 -35.35 -22.02
CA LEU A 385 -7.22 -34.36 -21.11
C LEU A 385 -6.15 -33.56 -20.35
N ILE A 386 -5.10 -34.21 -19.89
CA ILE A 386 -3.95 -33.55 -19.28
C ILE A 386 -3.19 -32.68 -20.29
N ALA A 387 -2.95 -33.21 -21.47
CA ALA A 387 -2.17 -32.53 -22.52
C ALA A 387 -2.80 -31.23 -23.01
N TRP A 388 -4.12 -31.15 -23.07
CA TRP A 388 -4.85 -29.99 -23.60
C TRP A 388 -5.65 -29.25 -22.55
N GLY A 389 -6.31 -29.94 -21.62
CA GLY A 389 -7.16 -29.34 -20.62
C GLY A 389 -6.38 -28.57 -19.59
N TRP A 390 -5.24 -29.11 -19.11
CA TRP A 390 -4.41 -28.43 -18.13
C TRP A 390 -3.84 -27.11 -18.66
N PRO A 391 -3.15 -27.06 -19.82
CA PRO A 391 -2.70 -25.79 -20.38
C PRO A 391 -3.84 -24.84 -20.70
N GLY A 392 -5.00 -25.35 -21.14
CA GLY A 392 -6.17 -24.54 -21.41
C GLY A 392 -6.71 -23.82 -20.17
N LEU A 393 -6.87 -24.53 -19.05
CA LEU A 393 -7.32 -23.95 -17.79
C LEU A 393 -6.26 -23.00 -17.18
N LEU A 394 -4.97 -23.35 -17.32
CA LEU A 394 -3.88 -22.48 -16.90
C LEU A 394 -3.87 -21.17 -17.73
N GLY A 395 -4.09 -21.27 -19.04
CA GLY A 395 -4.23 -20.11 -19.93
C GLY A 395 -5.44 -19.26 -19.58
N LEU A 396 -6.59 -19.88 -19.24
CA LEU A 396 -7.77 -19.16 -18.79
C LEU A 396 -7.49 -18.39 -17.48
N LEU A 397 -6.83 -19.03 -16.51
CA LEU A 397 -6.40 -18.37 -15.28
C LEU A 397 -5.46 -17.19 -15.57
N GLY A 398 -4.50 -17.39 -16.50
CA GLY A 398 -3.61 -16.34 -16.95
C GLY A 398 -4.33 -15.16 -17.59
N LEU A 399 -5.39 -15.41 -18.39
CA LEU A 399 -6.22 -14.36 -18.98
C LEU A 399 -7.02 -13.60 -17.91
N ILE A 400 -7.63 -14.28 -16.94
CA ILE A 400 -8.35 -13.62 -15.86
C ILE A 400 -7.42 -12.68 -15.10
N LEU A 401 -6.20 -13.12 -14.76
CA LEU A 401 -5.19 -12.28 -14.09
C LEU A 401 -4.69 -11.14 -14.99
N LEU A 402 -4.53 -11.35 -16.30
CA LEU A 402 -4.07 -10.32 -17.22
C LEU A 402 -5.06 -9.15 -17.31
N PHE A 403 -6.36 -9.44 -17.22
CA PHE A 403 -7.43 -8.44 -17.23
C PHE A 403 -7.93 -8.07 -15.84
N TYR A 404 -7.16 -8.41 -14.81
CA TYR A 404 -7.49 -8.05 -13.43
C TYR A 404 -7.56 -6.54 -13.22
N VAL A 405 -8.62 -6.09 -12.53
CA VAL A 405 -8.89 -4.67 -12.26
C VAL A 405 -9.32 -4.52 -10.80
N GLU A 406 -8.73 -3.55 -10.12
CA GLU A 406 -9.16 -3.07 -8.80
C GLU A 406 -9.63 -1.61 -8.94
N HIS A 407 -10.82 -1.31 -8.43
CA HIS A 407 -11.42 0.03 -8.40
C HIS A 407 -12.03 0.28 -7.03
#